data_0dfa23817605e46a39c2c100024d9bce
#
_entry.id   0dfa23817605e46a39c2c100024d9bce
#
_cell.length_a   1.000
_cell.length_b   1.000
_cell.length_c   1.000
_cell.angle_alpha   90.00
_cell.angle_beta   90.00
_cell.angle_gamma   90.00
#
_symmetry.space_group_name_H-M   'P 1'
#
loop_
_entity.id
_entity.type
_entity.pdbx_description
1 polymer ?
#
loop_
_entity_poly.entity_id
_entity_poly.type
_entity_poly.pdbx_seq_one_letter_code
_entity_poly.pdbx_strand_id
1 'polypeptide(L)'
;MSRGFSCHSTMRLIPMKKPICTVLAQTVSVPVFMMMISFGHCAPSMADQLASKKDAAEATGWIQLFNGKDLTGWVPKIRYHKLGDNFGNTFRVEDGILTVGYEAYDEFNETFGHLFYEKPFSHYRLRVEYRFVGEQCKGGPGWALRNSGLMLHGEDPKTMGKDQDFPASIEVQLLGGNGKNKRTNANLCTPGTNVVINEKLIQAHCTQSKSATYHGPQWVTVEVEVLGDQVIRHIIDGEVVLEYDKPQIDPRDEHAKSLVGDNGSLLLSEGTISLQSESHPVHFRKVELLPLSKETE
;
A
#
# COMPACT_ATOMS: atom_id res chain seq x y z
N MET A 1 28.40 -58.43 5.75
CA MET A 1 28.28 -58.72 7.18
C MET A 1 27.34 -57.64 7.74
N SER A 2 26.02 -57.87 7.75
CA SER A 2 25.26 -58.60 8.76
C SER A 2 25.13 -57.82 10.07
N ARG A 3 23.97 -57.28 10.32
CA ARG A 3 22.84 -57.54 11.24
C ARG A 3 22.09 -56.21 11.47
N GLY A 4 20.86 -55.87 11.30
CA GLY A 4 19.61 -56.58 11.55
C GLY A 4 19.15 -56.50 13.01
N PHE A 5 18.30 -55.51 13.38
CA PHE A 5 17.44 -55.58 14.56
C PHE A 5 16.08 -54.93 14.26
N SER A 6 15.06 -55.79 14.20
CA SER A 6 13.63 -55.46 14.22
C SER A 6 13.17 -55.44 15.68
N CYS A 7 12.36 -54.48 16.05
CA CYS A 7 11.63 -54.49 17.31
C CYS A 7 10.16 -54.16 17.05
N HIS A 8 9.30 -55.17 17.07
CA HIS A 8 7.84 -55.10 17.08
C HIS A 8 7.40 -54.89 18.53
N SER A 9 6.58 -53.90 18.77
CA SER A 9 5.86 -53.75 20.03
C SER A 9 4.36 -53.68 19.77
N THR A 10 3.69 -54.74 20.14
CA THR A 10 2.24 -54.95 20.08
C THR A 10 1.60 -54.33 21.32
N MET A 11 0.70 -53.37 21.14
CA MET A 11 -0.07 -52.79 22.24
C MET A 11 -1.50 -53.34 22.25
N ARG A 12 -1.85 -54.03 23.36
CA ARG A 12 -3.14 -54.67 23.61
C ARG A 12 -4.20 -53.65 24.01
N LEU A 13 -5.38 -53.76 23.40
CA LEU A 13 -6.60 -53.05 23.79
C LEU A 13 -7.27 -53.72 24.99
N ILE A 14 -7.65 -52.94 26.00
CA ILE A 14 -8.47 -53.37 27.16
C ILE A 14 -9.86 -52.72 27.02
N PRO A 15 -10.97 -53.48 27.10
CA PRO A 15 -12.31 -52.94 27.00
C PRO A 15 -12.82 -52.45 28.36
N MET A 16 -13.30 -51.20 28.42
CA MET A 16 -14.00 -50.68 29.60
C MET A 16 -15.51 -50.89 29.48
N LYS A 17 -16.09 -51.49 30.56
CA LYS A 17 -17.52 -51.75 30.75
C LYS A 17 -18.26 -50.45 31.13
N LYS A 18 -19.47 -50.27 30.58
CA LYS A 18 -20.46 -49.25 30.98
C LYS A 18 -21.21 -49.67 32.23
N PRO A 19 -21.54 -48.78 33.16
CA PRO A 19 -22.58 -49.01 34.14
C PRO A 19 -23.95 -48.52 33.61
N ILE A 20 -24.95 -49.37 33.82
CA ILE A 20 -26.39 -49.11 33.60
C ILE A 20 -26.88 -48.46 34.89
N CYS A 21 -27.57 -47.34 34.77
CA CYS A 21 -28.35 -46.79 35.87
C CYS A 21 -29.76 -46.46 35.34
N THR A 22 -30.74 -47.25 35.77
CA THR A 22 -32.15 -47.11 35.48
C THR A 22 -32.78 -46.24 36.58
N VAL A 23 -33.36 -45.13 36.25
CA VAL A 23 -34.29 -44.39 37.15
C VAL A 23 -35.57 -44.05 36.35
N LEU A 24 -36.67 -44.69 36.76
CA LEU A 24 -38.04 -44.30 36.33
C LEU A 24 -38.46 -43.05 37.13
N ALA A 25 -38.88 -42.03 36.43
CA ALA A 25 -39.72 -40.98 36.99
C ALA A 25 -40.78 -40.57 35.92
N GLN A 26 -42.03 -40.87 36.23
CA GLN A 26 -43.17 -40.37 35.46
C GLN A 26 -43.42 -38.91 35.87
N THR A 27 -43.47 -38.04 34.87
CA THR A 27 -44.07 -36.70 35.07
C THR A 27 -44.89 -36.33 33.84
N VAL A 28 -46.10 -35.87 34.14
CA VAL A 28 -47.15 -35.41 33.28
C VAL A 28 -46.73 -34.25 32.43
N SER A 29 -46.85 -34.36 31.11
CA SER A 29 -46.48 -33.33 30.16
C SER A 29 -47.69 -32.51 29.76
N VAL A 30 -47.65 -31.20 30.02
CA VAL A 30 -48.54 -30.18 29.43
C VAL A 30 -47.77 -29.58 28.24
N PRO A 31 -48.32 -29.58 27.02
CA PRO A 31 -47.58 -28.98 25.89
C PRO A 31 -47.76 -27.44 25.92
N VAL A 32 -46.71 -26.73 26.32
CA VAL A 32 -46.59 -25.29 26.00
C VAL A 32 -46.06 -25.18 24.59
N PHE A 33 -46.94 -24.74 23.69
CA PHE A 33 -46.59 -24.41 22.30
C PHE A 33 -45.79 -23.12 22.29
N MET A 34 -44.48 -23.21 22.36
CA MET A 34 -43.55 -22.04 22.29
C MET A 34 -43.34 -21.73 20.82
N MET A 35 -44.04 -20.74 20.29
CA MET A 35 -43.86 -20.22 18.94
C MET A 35 -42.49 -19.52 18.86
N MET A 36 -41.46 -20.22 18.38
CA MET A 36 -40.14 -19.60 18.08
C MET A 36 -40.31 -18.69 16.86
N ILE A 37 -40.40 -17.40 17.11
CA ILE A 37 -40.21 -16.39 16.06
C ILE A 37 -38.73 -16.36 15.74
N SER A 38 -38.36 -17.05 14.67
CA SER A 38 -36.99 -16.97 14.11
C SER A 38 -36.82 -15.61 13.44
N PHE A 39 -36.20 -14.65 14.14
CA PHE A 39 -35.71 -13.44 13.49
C PHE A 39 -34.55 -13.83 12.58
N GLY A 40 -34.86 -14.01 11.29
CA GLY A 40 -33.84 -14.15 10.27
C GLY A 40 -32.98 -12.89 10.24
N HIS A 41 -31.79 -12.96 10.80
CA HIS A 41 -30.76 -11.93 10.59
C HIS A 41 -30.31 -12.05 9.13
N CYS A 42 -30.89 -11.19 8.28
CA CYS A 42 -30.36 -11.01 6.93
C CYS A 42 -29.01 -10.32 7.05
N ALA A 43 -27.95 -10.99 6.63
CA ALA A 43 -26.63 -10.34 6.58
C ALA A 43 -26.71 -9.12 5.66
N PRO A 44 -26.10 -7.98 6.04
CA PRO A 44 -26.15 -6.77 5.21
C PRO A 44 -25.50 -7.05 3.85
N SER A 45 -26.10 -6.48 2.80
CA SER A 45 -25.57 -6.61 1.45
C SER A 45 -24.19 -5.96 1.31
N MET A 46 -23.39 -6.36 0.30
CA MET A 46 -22.13 -5.67 0.01
C MET A 46 -22.33 -4.17 -0.23
N ALA A 47 -23.48 -3.76 -0.77
CA ALA A 47 -23.84 -2.36 -0.96
C ALA A 47 -24.04 -1.64 0.38
N ASP A 48 -24.70 -2.27 1.35
CA ASP A 48 -24.91 -1.70 2.69
C ASP A 48 -23.60 -1.60 3.47
N GLN A 49 -22.69 -2.57 3.30
CA GLN A 49 -21.36 -2.53 3.92
C GLN A 49 -20.48 -1.44 3.32
N LEU A 50 -20.59 -1.19 2.00
CA LEU A 50 -19.86 -0.11 1.32
C LEU A 50 -20.42 1.26 1.69
N ALA A 51 -21.74 1.42 1.78
CA ALA A 51 -22.39 2.65 2.24
C ALA A 51 -21.96 2.97 3.69
N SER A 52 -22.07 1.99 4.60
CA SER A 52 -21.66 2.15 6.00
C SER A 52 -20.17 2.52 6.16
N LYS A 53 -19.29 1.97 5.32
CA LYS A 53 -17.85 2.34 5.31
C LYS A 53 -17.65 3.77 4.80
N LYS A 54 -18.40 4.19 3.78
CA LYS A 54 -18.33 5.56 3.25
C LYS A 54 -18.79 6.58 4.30
N ASP A 55 -19.93 6.33 4.94
CA ASP A 55 -20.47 7.21 5.98
C ASP A 55 -19.54 7.31 7.20
N ALA A 56 -18.88 6.19 7.58
CA ALA A 56 -17.90 6.17 8.65
C ALA A 56 -16.62 6.95 8.28
N ALA A 57 -16.17 6.87 7.02
CA ALA A 57 -15.02 7.62 6.53
C ALA A 57 -15.30 9.12 6.49
N GLU A 58 -16.48 9.53 6.02
CA GLU A 58 -16.91 10.93 6.03
C GLU A 58 -17.04 11.49 7.46
N ALA A 59 -17.51 10.69 8.41
CA ALA A 59 -17.56 11.08 9.83
C ALA A 59 -16.19 11.28 10.47
N THR A 60 -15.13 10.67 9.90
CA THR A 60 -13.74 10.82 10.38
C THR A 60 -12.92 11.86 9.59
N GLY A 61 -13.49 12.48 8.56
CA GLY A 61 -12.81 13.44 7.69
C GLY A 61 -11.85 12.83 6.66
N TRP A 62 -11.75 11.49 6.58
CA TRP A 62 -10.94 10.80 5.57
C TRP A 62 -11.62 10.80 4.20
N ILE A 63 -10.90 11.22 3.17
CA ILE A 63 -11.30 11.19 1.77
C ILE A 63 -10.77 9.90 1.15
N GLN A 64 -11.65 9.11 0.52
CA GLN A 64 -11.22 7.92 -0.23
C GLN A 64 -10.69 8.35 -1.60
N LEU A 65 -9.36 8.35 -1.79
CA LEU A 65 -8.77 8.64 -3.10
C LEU A 65 -8.99 7.46 -4.06
N PHE A 66 -8.98 6.23 -3.55
CA PHE A 66 -9.36 5.04 -4.29
C PHE A 66 -10.79 4.61 -3.89
N ASN A 67 -11.69 4.59 -4.87
CA ASN A 67 -13.12 4.34 -4.65
C ASN A 67 -13.51 2.85 -4.59
N GLY A 68 -12.56 1.93 -4.80
CA GLY A 68 -12.79 0.48 -4.83
C GLY A 68 -13.55 -0.05 -6.05
N LYS A 69 -13.75 0.77 -7.10
CA LYS A 69 -14.57 0.39 -8.27
C LYS A 69 -13.82 0.57 -9.60
N ASP A 70 -13.17 1.68 -9.76
CA ASP A 70 -12.48 2.08 -10.99
C ASP A 70 -11.35 3.09 -10.71
N LEU A 71 -10.70 3.57 -11.76
CA LEU A 71 -9.62 4.55 -11.69
C LEU A 71 -10.12 6.00 -11.78
N THR A 72 -11.38 6.29 -11.48
CA THR A 72 -11.91 7.65 -11.47
C THR A 72 -11.07 8.55 -10.54
N GLY A 73 -10.61 9.69 -11.03
CA GLY A 73 -9.73 10.63 -10.32
C GLY A 73 -8.24 10.29 -10.46
N TRP A 74 -7.89 9.26 -11.24
CA TRP A 74 -6.52 8.83 -11.45
C TRP A 74 -6.15 8.84 -12.93
N VAL A 75 -4.91 9.23 -13.25
CA VAL A 75 -4.37 9.30 -14.61
C VAL A 75 -3.02 8.58 -14.66
N PRO A 76 -2.86 7.54 -15.52
CA PRO A 76 -1.58 6.87 -15.69
C PRO A 76 -0.60 7.68 -16.52
N LYS A 77 0.66 7.69 -16.14
CA LYS A 77 1.80 8.10 -16.95
C LYS A 77 2.84 6.98 -16.91
N ILE A 78 3.02 6.33 -18.03
CA ILE A 78 3.95 5.21 -18.20
C ILE A 78 5.06 5.66 -19.15
N ARG A 79 6.30 5.33 -18.83
CA ARG A 79 7.48 5.64 -19.66
C ARG A 79 7.26 5.13 -21.07
N TYR A 80 7.68 5.90 -22.07
CA TYR A 80 7.48 5.69 -23.52
C TYR A 80 6.05 5.88 -24.01
N HIS A 81 5.08 6.14 -23.14
CA HIS A 81 3.67 6.31 -23.47
C HIS A 81 3.19 7.74 -23.16
N LYS A 82 2.11 8.14 -23.82
CA LYS A 82 1.47 9.44 -23.56
C LYS A 82 0.77 9.43 -22.20
N LEU A 83 0.63 10.59 -21.61
CA LEU A 83 -0.21 10.77 -20.42
C LEU A 83 -1.64 10.26 -20.71
N GLY A 84 -2.17 9.45 -19.79
CA GLY A 84 -3.48 8.79 -19.91
C GLY A 84 -3.45 7.45 -20.67
N ASP A 85 -2.35 7.08 -21.31
CA ASP A 85 -2.19 5.76 -21.92
C ASP A 85 -1.81 4.73 -20.86
N ASN A 86 -2.76 3.87 -20.52
CA ASN A 86 -2.57 2.77 -19.58
C ASN A 86 -2.04 1.52 -20.31
N PHE A 87 -0.82 1.62 -20.82
CA PHE A 87 -0.17 0.55 -21.58
C PHE A 87 -0.26 -0.79 -20.85
N GLY A 88 -0.59 -1.84 -21.61
CA GLY A 88 -0.68 -3.19 -21.07
C GLY A 88 -1.72 -3.38 -19.96
N ASN A 89 -2.65 -2.42 -19.78
CA ASN A 89 -3.60 -2.42 -18.66
C ASN A 89 -2.90 -2.55 -17.29
N THR A 90 -1.73 -1.88 -17.15
CA THR A 90 -0.86 -1.95 -15.98
C THR A 90 -1.62 -1.61 -14.70
N PHE A 91 -2.42 -0.54 -14.73
CA PHE A 91 -3.25 -0.13 -13.60
C PHE A 91 -4.70 -0.50 -13.89
N ARG A 92 -5.32 -1.26 -13.00
CA ARG A 92 -6.72 -1.69 -13.13
C ARG A 92 -7.36 -1.96 -11.79
N VAL A 93 -8.66 -2.12 -11.75
CA VAL A 93 -9.39 -2.52 -10.56
C VAL A 93 -10.01 -3.89 -10.78
N GLU A 94 -9.69 -4.82 -9.89
CA GLU A 94 -10.18 -6.20 -9.88
C GLU A 94 -10.67 -6.53 -8.47
N ASP A 95 -11.91 -6.98 -8.33
CA ASP A 95 -12.52 -7.36 -7.04
C ASP A 95 -12.38 -6.30 -5.93
N GLY A 96 -12.50 -5.02 -6.30
CA GLY A 96 -12.36 -3.90 -5.35
C GLY A 96 -10.92 -3.55 -4.96
N ILE A 97 -9.93 -4.10 -5.65
CA ILE A 97 -8.50 -3.91 -5.42
C ILE A 97 -7.90 -3.18 -6.62
N LEU A 98 -7.19 -2.08 -6.37
CA LEU A 98 -6.34 -1.46 -7.38
C LEU A 98 -5.11 -2.34 -7.57
N THR A 99 -4.99 -2.90 -8.75
CA THR A 99 -3.95 -3.85 -9.15
C THR A 99 -2.97 -3.16 -10.08
N VAL A 100 -1.69 -3.28 -9.77
CA VAL A 100 -0.59 -3.04 -10.69
C VAL A 100 -0.11 -4.39 -11.18
N GLY A 101 -0.21 -4.64 -12.49
CA GLY A 101 0.13 -5.94 -13.07
C GLY A 101 0.79 -5.82 -14.43
N TYR A 102 1.44 -6.90 -14.87
CA TYR A 102 2.31 -6.91 -16.05
C TYR A 102 1.99 -8.10 -16.96
N GLU A 103 0.77 -8.65 -16.91
CA GLU A 103 0.38 -9.85 -17.65
C GLU A 103 0.42 -9.66 -19.18
N ALA A 104 0.29 -8.41 -19.63
CA ALA A 104 0.37 -8.04 -21.04
C ALA A 104 1.79 -7.60 -21.48
N TYR A 105 2.79 -7.75 -20.63
CA TYR A 105 4.18 -7.41 -20.94
C TYR A 105 4.94 -8.68 -21.35
N ASP A 106 5.54 -8.68 -22.51
CA ASP A 106 6.51 -9.72 -22.92
C ASP A 106 7.78 -9.62 -22.04
N GLU A 107 8.21 -8.39 -21.76
CA GLU A 107 9.35 -8.03 -20.95
C GLU A 107 9.18 -6.61 -20.42
N PHE A 108 9.71 -6.31 -19.23
CA PHE A 108 9.51 -5.01 -18.57
C PHE A 108 10.13 -3.83 -19.34
N ASN A 109 11.32 -4.02 -19.88
CA ASN A 109 12.03 -3.02 -20.71
C ASN A 109 12.02 -1.61 -20.11
N GLU A 110 12.25 -1.48 -18.82
CA GLU A 110 12.25 -0.20 -18.10
C GLU A 110 10.96 0.62 -18.28
N THR A 111 9.83 -0.05 -18.50
CA THR A 111 8.52 0.58 -18.68
C THR A 111 7.92 0.96 -17.33
N PHE A 112 8.65 1.81 -16.59
CA PHE A 112 8.21 2.36 -15.31
C PHE A 112 6.93 3.18 -15.47
N GLY A 113 6.10 3.21 -14.45
CA GLY A 113 4.84 3.93 -14.53
C GLY A 113 4.38 4.49 -13.18
N HIS A 114 3.54 5.51 -13.27
CA HIS A 114 2.94 6.16 -12.13
C HIS A 114 1.46 6.41 -12.39
N LEU A 115 0.63 6.12 -11.41
CA LEU A 115 -0.79 6.43 -11.42
C LEU A 115 -1.00 7.68 -10.57
N PHE A 116 -1.21 8.82 -11.22
CA PHE A 116 -1.34 10.13 -10.58
C PHE A 116 -2.77 10.39 -10.15
N TYR A 117 -2.96 10.87 -8.91
CA TYR A 117 -4.23 11.45 -8.49
C TYR A 117 -4.37 12.86 -9.07
N GLU A 118 -5.58 13.22 -9.54
CA GLU A 118 -5.84 14.43 -10.33
C GLU A 118 -5.63 15.76 -9.60
N LYS A 119 -5.61 15.73 -8.24
CA LYS A 119 -5.51 16.95 -7.42
C LYS A 119 -4.19 16.99 -6.65
N PRO A 120 -3.54 18.16 -6.58
CA PRO A 120 -2.41 18.37 -5.69
C PRO A 120 -2.86 18.52 -4.24
N PHE A 121 -1.94 18.25 -3.30
CA PHE A 121 -2.15 18.42 -1.86
C PHE A 121 -0.92 19.02 -1.20
N SER A 122 -1.14 19.71 -0.05
CA SER A 122 -0.09 20.36 0.72
C SER A 122 0.01 19.80 2.14
N HIS A 123 -1.08 19.87 2.93
CA HIS A 123 -1.13 19.45 4.33
C HIS A 123 -2.12 18.32 4.46
N TYR A 124 -1.63 17.13 4.79
CA TYR A 124 -2.49 15.93 4.86
C TYR A 124 -1.84 14.79 5.61
N ARG A 125 -2.65 13.81 6.01
CA ARG A 125 -2.21 12.46 6.33
C ARG A 125 -2.71 11.53 5.23
N LEU A 126 -1.81 10.79 4.60
CA LEU A 126 -2.12 9.76 3.60
C LEU A 126 -1.98 8.39 4.24
N ARG A 127 -2.96 7.51 4.04
CA ARG A 127 -2.90 6.11 4.45
C ARG A 127 -3.07 5.21 3.25
N VAL A 128 -2.15 4.28 3.08
CA VAL A 128 -2.17 3.30 2.00
C VAL A 128 -2.01 1.90 2.57
N GLU A 129 -2.83 0.97 2.09
CA GLU A 129 -2.76 -0.43 2.47
C GLU A 129 -2.48 -1.26 1.21
N TYR A 130 -1.32 -1.91 1.18
CA TYR A 130 -0.79 -2.58 -0.01
C TYR A 130 -0.21 -3.96 0.30
N ARG A 131 -0.01 -4.76 -0.75
CA ARG A 131 0.76 -6.02 -0.69
C ARG A 131 1.41 -6.32 -2.02
N PHE A 132 2.59 -6.92 -2.00
CA PHE A 132 3.20 -7.51 -3.20
C PHE A 132 2.62 -8.89 -3.46
N VAL A 133 2.41 -9.23 -4.74
CA VAL A 133 1.83 -10.50 -5.18
C VAL A 133 2.58 -11.03 -6.40
N GLY A 134 2.44 -12.32 -6.68
CA GLY A 134 3.00 -12.93 -7.89
C GLY A 134 4.51 -12.87 -7.98
N GLU A 135 5.00 -12.92 -9.20
CA GLU A 135 6.42 -12.87 -9.57
C GLU A 135 6.73 -11.56 -10.29
N GLN A 136 7.98 -11.12 -10.20
CA GLN A 136 8.45 -9.94 -10.93
C GLN A 136 8.37 -10.18 -12.44
N CYS A 137 7.93 -9.18 -13.18
CA CYS A 137 7.91 -9.19 -14.63
C CYS A 137 9.32 -9.51 -15.18
N LYS A 138 9.38 -10.35 -16.21
CA LYS A 138 10.65 -10.68 -16.88
C LYS A 138 11.38 -9.40 -17.32
N GLY A 139 12.69 -9.33 -17.15
CA GLY A 139 13.49 -8.15 -17.47
C GLY A 139 13.39 -7.02 -16.46
N GLY A 140 12.62 -7.19 -15.38
CA GLY A 140 12.61 -6.25 -14.26
C GLY A 140 13.97 -6.18 -13.56
N PRO A 141 14.49 -4.99 -13.21
CA PRO A 141 15.79 -4.87 -12.56
C PRO A 141 15.74 -5.49 -11.15
N GLY A 142 16.84 -6.11 -10.72
CA GLY A 142 16.88 -6.84 -9.45
C GLY A 142 16.58 -5.98 -8.22
N TRP A 143 16.88 -4.69 -8.25
CA TRP A 143 16.55 -3.76 -7.18
C TRP A 143 15.03 -3.49 -7.08
N ALA A 144 14.29 -3.63 -8.18
CA ALA A 144 12.84 -3.44 -8.24
C ALA A 144 12.03 -4.69 -7.81
N LEU A 145 12.68 -5.75 -7.33
CA LEU A 145 11.99 -6.89 -6.75
C LEU A 145 11.20 -6.47 -5.51
N ARG A 146 9.86 -6.61 -5.55
CA ARG A 146 8.95 -6.16 -4.48
C ARG A 146 9.25 -4.73 -4.07
N ASN A 147 9.25 -3.86 -5.07
CA ASN A 147 9.45 -2.43 -4.96
C ASN A 147 8.28 -1.69 -5.62
N SER A 148 7.83 -0.63 -4.99
CA SER A 148 6.82 0.32 -5.42
C SER A 148 6.98 1.57 -4.56
N GLY A 149 6.23 2.63 -4.82
CA GLY A 149 6.34 3.88 -4.08
C GLY A 149 5.06 4.69 -4.05
N LEU A 150 4.98 5.57 -3.05
CA LEU A 150 4.04 6.68 -3.00
C LEU A 150 4.85 7.93 -3.30
N MET A 151 4.57 8.57 -4.44
CA MET A 151 5.24 9.83 -4.78
C MET A 151 4.43 10.98 -4.18
N LEU A 152 5.08 11.84 -3.43
CA LEU A 152 4.51 13.00 -2.74
C LEU A 152 5.16 14.27 -3.27
N HIS A 153 4.45 15.40 -3.22
CA HIS A 153 4.93 16.65 -3.79
C HIS A 153 5.46 16.49 -5.22
N GLY A 154 4.86 15.52 -5.95
CA GLY A 154 5.25 15.22 -7.31
C GLY A 154 4.95 16.34 -8.29
N GLU A 155 5.74 16.43 -9.36
CA GLU A 155 5.47 17.32 -10.47
C GLU A 155 4.10 17.06 -11.14
N ASP A 156 3.56 18.00 -11.88
CA ASP A 156 2.38 17.76 -12.73
C ASP A 156 2.76 16.72 -13.81
N PRO A 157 2.04 15.61 -13.96
CA PRO A 157 2.36 14.58 -14.95
C PRO A 157 2.38 15.12 -16.40
N LYS A 158 1.82 16.29 -16.64
CA LYS A 158 1.89 16.98 -17.96
C LYS A 158 3.28 17.53 -18.27
N THR A 159 4.10 17.80 -17.25
CA THR A 159 5.48 18.29 -17.42
C THR A 159 6.46 17.15 -17.66
N MET A 160 6.08 15.91 -17.34
CA MET A 160 6.93 14.75 -17.54
C MET A 160 7.22 14.48 -19.02
N GLY A 161 8.48 14.28 -19.33
CA GLY A 161 8.93 13.82 -20.65
C GLY A 161 8.34 12.45 -20.99
N LYS A 162 8.28 12.14 -22.30
CA LYS A 162 7.77 10.84 -22.77
C LYS A 162 8.60 9.68 -22.21
N ASP A 163 9.92 9.85 -22.18
CA ASP A 163 10.89 8.82 -21.82
C ASP A 163 11.39 8.96 -20.37
N GLN A 164 10.75 9.86 -19.61
CA GLN A 164 11.05 10.05 -18.19
C GLN A 164 10.53 8.85 -17.40
N ASP A 165 11.37 8.27 -16.54
CA ASP A 165 11.08 7.11 -15.72
C ASP A 165 10.36 7.46 -14.41
N PHE A 166 10.85 8.47 -13.67
CA PHE A 166 10.29 8.90 -12.39
C PHE A 166 9.93 10.39 -12.41
N PRO A 167 8.82 10.82 -11.78
CA PRO A 167 8.55 12.23 -11.56
C PRO A 167 9.53 12.83 -10.57
N ALA A 168 9.90 14.10 -10.73
CA ALA A 168 10.54 14.85 -9.65
C ALA A 168 9.57 14.86 -8.45
N SER A 169 9.95 14.25 -7.33
CA SER A 169 9.06 13.99 -6.20
C SER A 169 9.81 13.53 -4.96
N ILE A 170 9.08 13.44 -3.85
CA ILE A 170 9.51 12.74 -2.63
C ILE A 170 8.84 11.36 -2.63
N GLU A 171 9.62 10.30 -2.67
CA GLU A 171 9.10 8.93 -2.68
C GLU A 171 9.11 8.31 -1.28
N VAL A 172 7.97 7.81 -0.85
CA VAL A 172 7.86 6.84 0.24
C VAL A 172 7.99 5.45 -0.37
N GLN A 173 9.21 4.91 -0.35
CA GLN A 173 9.51 3.64 -0.99
C GLN A 173 8.87 2.48 -0.23
N LEU A 174 8.05 1.69 -0.91
CA LEU A 174 7.39 0.50 -0.42
C LEU A 174 8.22 -0.73 -0.80
N LEU A 175 8.87 -1.35 0.19
CA LEU A 175 9.67 -2.56 -0.04
C LEU A 175 9.08 -3.79 0.63
N GLY A 176 8.98 -4.88 -0.13
CA GLY A 176 8.71 -6.22 0.41
C GLY A 176 10.00 -6.99 0.66
N GLY A 177 10.00 -7.84 1.69
CA GLY A 177 11.14 -8.70 2.03
C GLY A 177 11.41 -9.76 0.96
N ASN A 178 12.68 -10.03 0.70
CA ASN A 178 13.14 -11.04 -0.25
C ASN A 178 13.41 -12.42 0.41
N GLY A 179 13.05 -12.59 1.68
CA GLY A 179 13.26 -13.82 2.46
C GLY A 179 14.70 -14.04 2.96
N LYS A 180 15.63 -13.13 2.67
CA LYS A 180 17.06 -13.29 3.00
C LYS A 180 17.61 -12.12 3.80
N ASN A 181 17.46 -10.90 3.28
CA ASN A 181 18.12 -9.72 3.81
C ASN A 181 17.13 -8.81 4.54
N LYS A 182 17.64 -7.99 5.46
CA LYS A 182 16.87 -6.87 5.99
C LYS A 182 16.59 -5.89 4.83
N ARG A 183 15.33 -5.60 4.61
CA ARG A 183 14.82 -4.58 3.68
C ARG A 183 13.79 -3.75 4.43
N THR A 184 14.18 -2.59 4.91
CA THR A 184 13.27 -1.67 5.59
C THR A 184 12.22 -1.16 4.59
N ASN A 185 11.04 -0.90 5.10
CA ASN A 185 9.90 -0.39 4.34
C ASN A 185 9.68 1.10 4.65
N ALA A 186 8.90 1.80 3.82
CA ALA A 186 8.70 3.24 3.95
C ALA A 186 10.04 4.00 4.06
N ASN A 187 11.01 3.65 3.21
CA ASN A 187 12.23 4.43 3.06
C ASN A 187 11.92 5.73 2.33
N LEU A 188 12.85 6.65 2.32
CA LEU A 188 12.80 7.83 1.48
C LEU A 188 13.67 7.62 0.24
N CYS A 189 13.14 7.90 -0.96
CA CYS A 189 13.96 8.17 -2.15
C CYS A 189 13.55 9.53 -2.75
N THR A 190 14.48 10.17 -3.45
CA THR A 190 14.36 11.56 -3.85
C THR A 190 14.70 11.75 -5.34
N PRO A 191 13.88 11.21 -6.28
CA PRO A 191 14.10 11.45 -7.71
C PRO A 191 13.94 12.95 -8.01
N GLY A 192 14.98 13.59 -8.54
CA GLY A 192 15.01 15.02 -8.86
C GLY A 192 14.87 15.96 -7.67
N THR A 193 14.96 15.46 -6.43
CA THR A 193 14.72 16.25 -5.22
C THR A 193 15.76 15.99 -4.12
N ASN A 194 15.72 16.78 -3.08
CA ASN A 194 16.51 16.64 -1.85
C ASN A 194 15.62 16.92 -0.64
N VAL A 195 16.07 16.53 0.55
CA VAL A 195 15.44 16.87 1.83
C VAL A 195 16.48 17.26 2.87
N VAL A 196 16.04 17.73 4.03
CA VAL A 196 16.91 17.99 5.18
C VAL A 196 16.59 16.98 6.28
N ILE A 197 17.63 16.34 6.83
CA ILE A 197 17.54 15.45 8.00
C ILE A 197 18.55 15.91 9.04
N ASN A 198 18.13 16.19 10.27
CA ASN A 198 19.00 16.69 11.33
C ASN A 198 19.83 17.88 10.86
N GLU A 199 19.17 18.90 10.27
CA GLU A 199 19.78 20.14 9.78
C GLU A 199 20.78 19.97 8.63
N LYS A 200 20.87 18.79 8.03
CA LYS A 200 21.76 18.49 6.91
C LYS A 200 20.99 18.19 5.64
N LEU A 201 21.38 18.86 4.56
CA LEU A 201 20.89 18.54 3.22
C LEU A 201 21.31 17.12 2.82
N ILE A 202 20.33 16.28 2.51
CA ILE A 202 20.53 14.91 2.07
C ILE A 202 20.41 14.87 0.55
N GLN A 203 21.50 14.52 -0.09
CA GLN A 203 21.62 14.39 -1.55
C GLN A 203 21.77 12.94 -1.99
N ALA A 204 21.74 12.00 -1.05
CA ALA A 204 21.71 10.57 -1.34
C ALA A 204 20.33 10.22 -1.91
N HIS A 205 20.31 9.48 -3.00
CA HIS A 205 19.06 9.11 -3.68
C HIS A 205 18.07 8.41 -2.76
N CYS A 206 18.53 7.49 -1.89
CA CYS A 206 17.64 6.84 -0.92
C CYS A 206 18.22 6.85 0.51
N THR A 207 17.33 7.00 1.49
CA THR A 207 17.61 6.93 2.93
C THR A 207 16.73 5.86 3.57
N GLN A 208 17.34 4.94 4.32
CA GLN A 208 16.61 3.85 4.98
C GLN A 208 15.83 4.33 6.20
N SER A 209 14.63 3.83 6.36
CA SER A 209 13.81 4.00 7.56
C SER A 209 14.26 3.07 8.69
N LYS A 210 13.62 3.19 9.86
CA LYS A 210 13.82 2.28 11.01
C LYS A 210 12.82 1.12 11.04
N SER A 211 12.01 0.95 9.99
CA SER A 211 10.94 -0.05 9.97
C SER A 211 11.45 -1.50 10.00
N ALA A 212 10.52 -2.42 10.28
CA ALA A 212 10.73 -3.85 10.07
C ALA A 212 10.77 -4.21 8.58
N THR A 213 11.11 -5.47 8.28
CA THR A 213 11.00 -6.08 6.96
C THR A 213 9.72 -6.91 6.90
N TYR A 214 8.88 -6.68 5.90
CA TYR A 214 7.61 -7.38 5.69
C TYR A 214 7.77 -8.43 4.61
N HIS A 215 7.64 -9.72 4.97
CA HIS A 215 7.84 -10.84 4.06
C HIS A 215 6.50 -11.41 3.55
N GLY A 216 6.54 -11.96 2.34
CA GLY A 216 5.39 -12.63 1.73
C GLY A 216 4.28 -11.66 1.28
N PRO A 217 3.11 -12.18 0.90
CA PRO A 217 2.00 -11.38 0.35
C PRO A 217 1.08 -10.83 1.43
N GLN A 218 1.62 -10.37 2.56
CA GLN A 218 0.85 -9.78 3.65
C GLN A 218 0.44 -8.33 3.33
N TRP A 219 -0.73 -7.93 3.80
CA TRP A 219 -1.14 -6.53 3.76
C TRP A 219 -0.34 -5.70 4.75
N VAL A 220 0.19 -4.59 4.27
CA VAL A 220 0.96 -3.63 5.07
C VAL A 220 0.31 -2.26 4.95
N THR A 221 0.12 -1.60 6.09
CA THR A 221 -0.37 -0.22 6.15
C THR A 221 0.82 0.72 6.34
N VAL A 222 0.93 1.69 5.46
CA VAL A 222 1.86 2.81 5.59
C VAL A 222 1.05 4.09 5.68
N GLU A 223 1.36 4.93 6.66
CA GLU A 223 0.83 6.29 6.75
C GLU A 223 1.96 7.29 6.52
N VAL A 224 1.60 8.43 5.96
CA VAL A 224 2.50 9.58 5.80
C VAL A 224 1.79 10.82 6.28
N GLU A 225 2.43 11.59 7.13
CA GLU A 225 1.99 12.93 7.52
C GLU A 225 2.85 13.95 6.78
N VAL A 226 2.19 14.86 6.10
CA VAL A 226 2.81 15.92 5.29
C VAL A 226 2.29 17.26 5.76
N LEU A 227 3.18 18.14 6.21
CA LEU A 227 2.88 19.51 6.62
C LEU A 227 3.60 20.51 5.69
N GLY A 228 3.19 20.52 4.43
CA GLY A 228 3.82 21.35 3.39
C GLY A 228 5.31 21.05 3.24
N ASP A 229 6.13 22.10 3.29
CA ASP A 229 7.59 22.00 3.28
C ASP A 229 8.22 21.98 4.69
N GLN A 230 7.40 21.99 5.75
CA GLN A 230 7.86 22.05 7.13
C GLN A 230 8.35 20.69 7.62
N VAL A 231 7.55 19.62 7.43
CA VAL A 231 7.91 18.27 7.87
C VAL A 231 7.12 17.20 7.12
N ILE A 232 7.79 16.08 6.86
CA ILE A 232 7.17 14.84 6.37
C ILE A 232 7.59 13.69 7.29
N ARG A 233 6.61 12.88 7.71
CA ARG A 233 6.80 11.71 8.58
C ARG A 233 6.27 10.46 7.93
N HIS A 234 7.10 9.41 7.84
CA HIS A 234 6.65 8.07 7.46
C HIS A 234 6.30 7.28 8.72
N ILE A 235 5.13 6.67 8.74
CA ILE A 235 4.55 6.04 9.92
C ILE A 235 4.13 4.61 9.58
N ILE A 236 4.52 3.64 10.39
CA ILE A 236 4.07 2.24 10.29
C ILE A 236 3.67 1.78 11.69
N ASP A 237 2.50 1.15 11.81
CA ASP A 237 1.95 0.66 13.08
C ASP A 237 1.90 1.75 14.18
N GLY A 238 1.68 3.01 13.79
CA GLY A 238 1.63 4.16 14.68
C GLY A 238 2.99 4.73 15.07
N GLU A 239 4.10 4.12 14.64
CA GLU A 239 5.46 4.56 14.93
C GLU A 239 6.05 5.37 13.78
N VAL A 240 6.65 6.52 14.08
CA VAL A 240 7.41 7.31 13.10
C VAL A 240 8.71 6.58 12.79
N VAL A 241 8.82 6.03 11.57
CA VAL A 241 9.98 5.26 11.12
C VAL A 241 11.01 6.10 10.37
N LEU A 242 10.60 7.26 9.87
CA LEU A 242 11.47 8.26 9.23
C LEU A 242 10.83 9.64 9.30
N GLU A 243 11.63 10.68 9.53
CA GLU A 243 11.19 12.08 9.55
C GLU A 243 12.25 12.93 8.86
N TYR A 244 11.81 13.93 8.11
CA TYR A 244 12.64 14.93 7.42
C TYR A 244 11.84 16.20 7.14
N ASP A 245 12.54 17.27 6.80
CA ASP A 245 11.97 18.57 6.49
C ASP A 245 12.51 19.15 5.18
N LYS A 246 11.97 20.29 4.76
CA LYS A 246 12.40 21.08 3.60
C LYS A 246 12.58 20.24 2.33
N PRO A 247 11.55 19.47 1.91
CA PRO A 247 11.58 18.83 0.61
C PRO A 247 11.77 19.92 -0.46
N GLN A 248 12.71 19.68 -1.38
CA GLN A 248 13.12 20.70 -2.33
C GLN A 248 13.62 20.12 -3.64
N ILE A 249 13.52 20.88 -4.71
CA ILE A 249 14.10 20.56 -6.02
C ILE A 249 15.62 20.37 -5.87
N ASP A 250 16.15 19.36 -6.54
CA ASP A 250 17.60 19.21 -6.71
C ASP A 250 18.06 20.05 -7.92
N PRO A 251 18.80 21.16 -7.70
CA PRO A 251 19.25 22.01 -8.81
C PRO A 251 20.31 21.34 -9.70
N ARG A 252 20.79 20.15 -9.34
CA ARG A 252 21.72 19.34 -10.14
C ARG A 252 21.00 18.49 -11.19
N ASP A 253 19.71 18.21 -10.98
CA ASP A 253 18.85 17.54 -11.94
C ASP A 253 18.29 18.55 -12.94
N GLU A 254 18.63 18.42 -14.21
CA GLU A 254 18.25 19.41 -15.25
C GLU A 254 16.74 19.46 -15.46
N HIS A 255 16.03 18.32 -15.38
CA HIS A 255 14.57 18.30 -15.53
C HIS A 255 13.92 18.96 -14.31
N ALA A 256 14.24 18.51 -13.11
CA ALA A 256 13.67 19.05 -11.89
C ALA A 256 13.93 20.55 -11.73
N LYS A 257 15.14 21.01 -12.08
CA LYS A 257 15.49 22.43 -12.11
C LYS A 257 14.58 23.25 -13.04
N SER A 258 14.13 22.67 -14.15
CA SER A 258 13.22 23.36 -15.08
C SER A 258 11.81 23.57 -14.51
N LEU A 259 11.47 22.89 -13.41
CA LEU A 259 10.18 23.01 -12.72
C LEU A 259 10.15 24.15 -11.70
N VAL A 260 11.29 24.78 -11.44
CA VAL A 260 11.36 25.92 -10.50
C VAL A 260 10.55 27.09 -11.06
N GLY A 261 9.58 27.54 -10.28
CA GLY A 261 8.72 28.66 -10.67
C GLY A 261 9.45 30.01 -10.63
N ASP A 262 8.75 31.07 -11.08
CA ASP A 262 9.29 32.45 -11.22
C ASP A 262 9.83 33.04 -9.91
N ASN A 263 9.36 32.57 -8.75
CA ASN A 263 9.84 33.00 -7.44
C ASN A 263 11.22 32.45 -7.07
N GLY A 264 11.76 31.52 -7.86
CA GLY A 264 13.08 30.91 -7.63
C GLY A 264 13.15 30.00 -6.39
N SER A 265 12.05 29.70 -5.71
CA SER A 265 12.03 28.81 -4.56
C SER A 265 12.28 27.37 -4.99
N LEU A 266 13.19 26.70 -4.31
CA LEU A 266 13.39 25.24 -4.48
C LEU A 266 12.46 24.40 -3.60
N LEU A 267 11.84 25.00 -2.55
CA LEU A 267 11.00 24.28 -1.60
C LEU A 267 9.72 23.78 -2.26
N LEU A 268 9.36 22.54 -1.93
CA LEU A 268 8.15 21.85 -2.39
C LEU A 268 7.12 21.86 -1.25
N SER A 269 6.17 22.79 -1.29
CA SER A 269 5.14 22.92 -0.26
C SER A 269 3.83 22.23 -0.61
N GLU A 270 3.67 21.80 -1.86
CA GLU A 270 2.52 21.06 -2.39
C GLU A 270 2.90 20.30 -3.66
N GLY A 271 2.08 19.40 -4.11
CA GLY A 271 2.27 18.68 -5.36
C GLY A 271 1.33 17.50 -5.53
N THR A 272 1.52 16.74 -6.60
CA THR A 272 0.72 15.56 -6.90
C THR A 272 1.06 14.38 -5.98
N ILE A 273 0.11 13.44 -5.88
CA ILE A 273 0.33 12.11 -5.28
C ILE A 273 0.23 11.09 -6.40
N SER A 274 1.18 10.14 -6.45
CA SER A 274 1.05 9.00 -7.36
C SER A 274 1.50 7.68 -6.74
N LEU A 275 0.96 6.58 -7.29
CA LEU A 275 1.34 5.20 -6.97
C LEU A 275 2.23 4.67 -8.08
N GLN A 276 3.31 3.99 -7.72
CA GLN A 276 4.37 3.60 -8.65
C GLN A 276 4.21 2.16 -9.15
N SER A 277 4.64 1.91 -10.37
CA SER A 277 4.77 0.63 -11.05
C SER A 277 6.22 0.41 -11.46
N GLU A 278 6.89 -0.62 -10.88
CA GLU A 278 8.33 -0.88 -11.02
C GLU A 278 8.66 -2.35 -11.37
N SER A 279 7.84 -3.03 -12.13
CA SER A 279 8.03 -4.42 -12.56
C SER A 279 7.54 -5.53 -11.63
N HIS A 280 7.32 -5.31 -10.35
CA HIS A 280 6.75 -6.33 -9.46
C HIS A 280 5.28 -6.02 -9.19
N PRO A 281 4.36 -7.00 -9.38
CA PRO A 281 2.93 -6.77 -9.16
C PRO A 281 2.63 -6.36 -7.72
N VAL A 282 1.81 -5.33 -7.56
CA VAL A 282 1.38 -4.82 -6.26
C VAL A 282 -0.11 -4.53 -6.26
N HIS A 283 -0.75 -4.83 -5.14
CA HIS A 283 -2.16 -4.57 -4.87
C HIS A 283 -2.30 -3.45 -3.85
N PHE A 284 -3.25 -2.54 -4.08
CA PHE A 284 -3.67 -1.53 -3.12
C PHE A 284 -5.16 -1.72 -2.84
N ARG A 285 -5.54 -1.95 -1.59
CA ARG A 285 -6.95 -2.07 -1.21
C ARG A 285 -7.50 -0.81 -0.54
N LYS A 286 -6.60 0.12 -0.15
CA LYS A 286 -6.94 1.37 0.48
C LYS A 286 -5.94 2.45 0.06
N VAL A 287 -6.47 3.58 -0.37
CA VAL A 287 -5.72 4.84 -0.53
C VAL A 287 -6.66 5.94 -0.06
N GLU A 288 -6.41 6.49 1.13
CA GLU A 288 -7.26 7.50 1.75
C GLU A 288 -6.42 8.64 2.32
N LEU A 289 -6.99 9.84 2.32
CA LEU A 289 -6.32 11.07 2.70
C LEU A 289 -7.18 11.85 3.70
N LEU A 290 -6.57 12.28 4.79
CA LEU A 290 -7.14 13.21 5.76
C LEU A 290 -6.51 14.59 5.53
N PRO A 291 -7.25 15.59 5.05
CA PRO A 291 -6.74 16.96 4.96
C PRO A 291 -6.43 17.50 6.35
N LEU A 292 -5.30 18.17 6.47
CA LEU A 292 -4.89 18.87 7.69
C LEU A 292 -4.99 20.37 7.46
N SER A 293 -5.39 21.13 8.49
CA SER A 293 -5.36 22.58 8.41
C SER A 293 -3.92 23.09 8.41
N LYS A 294 -3.66 24.12 7.60
CA LYS A 294 -2.45 24.92 7.81
C LYS A 294 -2.61 25.60 9.17
N GLU A 295 -1.72 25.33 10.12
CA GLU A 295 -1.67 26.15 11.32
C GLU A 295 -1.32 27.56 10.86
N THR A 296 -2.24 28.51 11.08
CA THR A 296 -1.95 29.94 10.92
C THR A 296 -1.08 30.34 12.09
N GLU A 297 0.22 30.62 11.81
CA GLU A 297 1.10 31.30 12.74
C GLU A 297 0.54 32.70 13.12
#